data_f030342cd46887f416f25fc4e062752b
#
_entry.id   f030342cd46887f416f25fc4e062752b
#
_cell.length_a   1.000
_cell.length_b   1.000
_cell.length_c   1.000
_cell.angle_alpha   90.00
_cell.angle_beta   90.00
_cell.angle_gamma   90.00
#
_symmetry.space_group_name_H-M   'P 1'
#
loop_
_entity.id
_entity.type
_entity.pdbx_description
1 polymer ?
#
loop_
_entity_poly.entity_id
_entity_poly.type
_entity_poly.pdbx_seq_one_letter_code
_entity_poly.pdbx_strand_id
1 'polypeptide(L)'
;MPSAEDKLKPGAAVSGRETQRLQTRQRVYAAALAEFKRTGMAAADVRDIAAAAGVARGTFYFHFPTKEHVLAEFERLEEARLVAQLAKSVAQLEARCGPPSSSGPEFLTAALNEVVRLLTAMERRVGKTLFREMLGLHFSPRRPDVLPGADQWAAYPIMTILVEAVGRARERGEVYAGADALHTAQLFMVGLYAMLIASHEYPKAMRAEILDNFMATILRGVQAR
;
A
#
# COMPACT_ATOMS: atom_id res chain seq x y z
N MET A 1 14.08 -10.28 55.69
CA MET A 1 13.95 -9.52 54.44
C MET A 1 14.61 -10.33 53.33
N PRO A 2 13.88 -11.07 52.49
CA PRO A 2 14.44 -11.69 51.29
C PRO A 2 14.17 -10.80 50.08
N SER A 3 15.26 -10.49 49.35
CA SER A 3 15.28 -9.76 48.09
C SER A 3 14.61 -10.59 47.01
N ALA A 4 13.57 -10.02 46.36
CA ALA A 4 12.96 -10.54 45.15
C ALA A 4 13.82 -10.11 43.96
N GLU A 5 14.73 -10.93 43.50
CA GLU A 5 15.31 -10.88 42.18
C GLU A 5 14.33 -11.53 41.21
N ASP A 6 13.50 -10.69 40.58
CA ASP A 6 12.63 -11.09 39.47
C ASP A 6 13.50 -11.37 38.24
N LYS A 7 13.72 -12.68 38.00
CA LYS A 7 14.48 -13.16 36.84
C LYS A 7 13.65 -12.91 35.58
N LEU A 8 13.95 -11.84 34.82
CA LEU A 8 13.55 -11.72 33.41
C LEU A 8 14.00 -12.98 32.68
N LYS A 9 13.03 -13.80 32.27
CA LYS A 9 13.28 -14.94 31.36
C LYS A 9 13.68 -14.38 30.00
N PRO A 10 14.82 -14.77 29.41
CA PRO A 10 15.17 -14.45 28.05
C PRO A 10 14.15 -15.11 27.11
N GLY A 11 13.77 -14.40 26.01
CA GLY A 11 12.73 -14.76 25.08
C GLY A 11 12.78 -16.22 24.65
N ALA A 12 11.62 -16.87 24.69
CA ALA A 12 11.47 -18.28 24.35
C ALA A 12 12.02 -18.53 22.93
N ALA A 13 13.02 -19.40 22.82
CA ALA A 13 13.54 -19.85 21.53
C ALA A 13 12.39 -20.49 20.74
N VAL A 14 12.16 -20.01 19.52
CA VAL A 14 11.13 -20.52 18.60
C VAL A 14 11.36 -22.03 18.46
N SER A 15 10.34 -22.86 18.74
CA SER A 15 10.51 -24.30 18.67
C SER A 15 10.82 -24.74 17.24
N GLY A 16 11.59 -25.82 17.06
CA GLY A 16 11.92 -26.35 15.73
C GLY A 16 10.67 -26.61 14.85
N ARG A 17 9.55 -27.01 15.48
CA ARG A 17 8.26 -27.17 14.80
C ARG A 17 7.68 -25.84 14.29
N GLU A 18 7.77 -24.80 15.08
CA GLU A 18 7.31 -23.46 14.69
C GLU A 18 8.18 -22.89 13.57
N THR A 19 9.49 -23.06 13.66
CA THR A 19 10.42 -22.67 12.59
C THR A 19 10.07 -23.37 11.28
N GLN A 20 9.82 -24.68 11.33
CA GLN A 20 9.42 -25.46 10.17
C GLN A 20 8.07 -25.01 9.59
N ARG A 21 7.10 -24.69 10.45
CA ARG A 21 5.78 -24.16 10.06
C ARG A 21 5.94 -22.83 9.32
N LEU A 22 6.73 -21.92 9.83
CA LEU A 22 7.00 -20.62 9.21
C LEU A 22 7.72 -20.75 7.87
N GLN A 23 8.73 -21.64 7.78
CA GLN A 23 9.44 -21.92 6.53
C GLN A 23 8.50 -22.50 5.46
N THR A 24 7.62 -23.43 5.85
CA THR A 24 6.64 -24.02 4.92
C THR A 24 5.66 -22.95 4.43
N ARG A 25 5.14 -22.11 5.34
CA ARG A 25 4.27 -20.99 4.99
C ARG A 25 4.93 -20.03 4.00
N GLN A 26 6.21 -19.73 4.22
CA GLN A 26 6.95 -18.83 3.33
C GLN A 26 7.17 -19.42 1.94
N ARG A 27 7.42 -20.77 1.82
CA ARG A 27 7.50 -21.45 0.52
C ARG A 27 6.17 -21.40 -0.22
N VAL A 28 5.06 -21.69 0.47
CA VAL A 28 3.71 -21.62 -0.11
C VAL A 28 3.39 -20.19 -0.57
N TYR A 29 3.70 -19.20 0.23
CA TYR A 29 3.53 -17.79 -0.11
C TYR A 29 4.32 -17.39 -1.37
N ALA A 30 5.60 -17.73 -1.42
CA ALA A 30 6.46 -17.42 -2.58
C ALA A 30 5.97 -18.12 -3.86
N ALA A 31 5.58 -19.38 -3.78
CA ALA A 31 5.05 -20.13 -4.92
C ALA A 31 3.71 -19.53 -5.42
N ALA A 32 2.83 -19.13 -4.51
CA ALA A 32 1.57 -18.47 -4.87
C ALA A 32 1.79 -17.13 -5.57
N LEU A 33 2.68 -16.27 -5.07
CA LEU A 33 3.01 -15.01 -5.73
C LEU A 33 3.64 -15.20 -7.11
N ALA A 34 4.49 -16.21 -7.28
CA ALA A 34 5.08 -16.55 -8.58
C ALA A 34 3.99 -16.95 -9.58
N GLU A 35 3.03 -17.76 -9.14
CA GLU A 35 1.91 -18.19 -9.98
C GLU A 35 0.97 -17.03 -10.32
N PHE A 36 0.66 -16.16 -9.35
CA PHE A 36 -0.17 -14.96 -9.59
C PHE A 36 0.48 -13.99 -10.57
N LYS A 37 1.80 -13.85 -10.53
CA LYS A 37 2.54 -13.05 -11.53
C LYS A 37 2.43 -13.62 -12.93
N ARG A 38 2.40 -14.96 -13.04
CA ARG A 38 2.40 -15.67 -14.32
C ARG A 38 1.03 -15.70 -14.97
N THR A 39 -0.04 -15.99 -14.20
CA THR A 39 -1.39 -16.28 -14.73
C THR A 39 -2.46 -15.31 -14.27
N GLY A 40 -2.19 -14.49 -13.27
CA GLY A 40 -3.19 -13.78 -12.49
C GLY A 40 -3.79 -14.67 -11.39
N MET A 41 -4.29 -14.06 -10.32
CA MET A 41 -4.86 -14.79 -9.17
C MET A 41 -6.09 -15.61 -9.57
N ALA A 42 -6.95 -15.10 -10.46
CA ALA A 42 -8.17 -15.79 -10.87
C ALA A 42 -7.87 -17.15 -11.52
N ALA A 43 -6.89 -17.20 -12.43
CA ALA A 43 -6.52 -18.40 -13.17
C ALA A 43 -5.56 -19.35 -12.41
N ALA A 44 -4.91 -18.87 -11.34
CA ALA A 44 -3.96 -19.65 -10.58
C ALA A 44 -4.62 -20.88 -9.90
N ASP A 45 -4.06 -22.09 -10.13
CA ASP A 45 -4.53 -23.32 -9.49
C ASP A 45 -3.72 -23.58 -8.20
N VAL A 46 -4.43 -23.83 -7.10
CA VAL A 46 -3.83 -24.17 -5.80
C VAL A 46 -3.04 -25.48 -5.85
N ARG A 47 -3.36 -26.40 -6.76
CA ARG A 47 -2.60 -27.65 -6.95
C ARG A 47 -1.20 -27.35 -7.49
N ASP A 48 -1.11 -26.46 -8.48
CA ASP A 48 0.16 -26.07 -9.07
C ASP A 48 1.02 -25.30 -8.07
N ILE A 49 0.40 -24.38 -7.29
CA ILE A 49 1.05 -23.67 -6.20
C ILE A 49 1.61 -24.64 -5.14
N ALA A 50 0.81 -25.61 -4.70
CA ALA A 50 1.22 -26.59 -3.70
C ALA A 50 2.36 -27.48 -4.22
N ALA A 51 2.27 -27.94 -5.46
CA ALA A 51 3.33 -28.71 -6.13
C ALA A 51 4.64 -27.91 -6.21
N ALA A 52 4.57 -26.64 -6.64
CA ALA A 52 5.74 -25.76 -6.70
C ALA A 52 6.35 -25.47 -5.32
N ALA A 53 5.54 -25.43 -4.25
CA ALA A 53 5.99 -25.30 -2.88
C ALA A 53 6.52 -26.60 -2.26
N GLY A 54 6.38 -27.75 -2.93
CA GLY A 54 6.74 -29.07 -2.42
C GLY A 54 5.88 -29.50 -1.24
N VAL A 55 4.57 -29.24 -1.28
CA VAL A 55 3.62 -29.58 -0.20
C VAL A 55 2.32 -30.17 -0.74
N ALA A 56 1.54 -30.83 0.12
CA ALA A 56 0.20 -31.27 -0.23
C ALA A 56 -0.77 -30.08 -0.34
N ARG A 57 -1.80 -30.20 -1.19
CA ARG A 57 -2.84 -29.16 -1.36
C ARG A 57 -3.48 -28.74 -0.03
N GLY A 58 -3.73 -29.66 0.90
CA GLY A 58 -4.26 -29.35 2.23
C GLY A 58 -3.35 -28.42 3.03
N THR A 59 -2.03 -28.52 2.83
CA THR A 59 -1.06 -27.64 3.49
C THR A 59 -1.16 -26.18 3.04
N PHE A 60 -1.53 -25.94 1.76
CA PHE A 60 -1.84 -24.58 1.31
C PHE A 60 -2.97 -23.99 2.16
N TYR A 61 -4.11 -24.68 2.25
CA TYR A 61 -5.28 -24.20 2.99
C TYR A 61 -5.07 -24.10 4.50
N PHE A 62 -4.17 -24.90 5.05
CA PHE A 62 -3.74 -24.76 6.45
C PHE A 62 -3.04 -23.40 6.71
N HIS A 63 -2.28 -22.90 5.75
CA HIS A 63 -1.56 -21.64 5.88
C HIS A 63 -2.32 -20.42 5.35
N PHE A 64 -3.08 -20.60 4.29
CA PHE A 64 -3.86 -19.56 3.62
C PHE A 64 -5.25 -20.09 3.28
N PRO A 65 -6.30 -19.63 3.98
CA PRO A 65 -7.66 -20.11 3.75
C PRO A 65 -8.12 -19.96 2.30
N THR A 66 -7.69 -18.90 1.60
CA THR A 66 -7.97 -18.66 0.19
C THR A 66 -6.79 -17.99 -0.51
N LYS A 67 -6.84 -17.88 -1.84
CA LYS A 67 -5.85 -17.13 -2.65
C LYS A 67 -5.82 -15.64 -2.29
N GLU A 68 -6.97 -15.08 -1.97
CA GLU A 68 -7.13 -13.69 -1.57
C GLU A 68 -6.35 -13.38 -0.27
N HIS A 69 -6.23 -14.32 0.67
CA HIS A 69 -5.42 -14.15 1.88
C HIS A 69 -3.91 -14.02 1.56
N VAL A 70 -3.43 -14.73 0.54
CA VAL A 70 -2.04 -14.56 0.07
C VAL A 70 -1.84 -13.16 -0.50
N LEU A 71 -2.78 -12.72 -1.34
CA LEU A 71 -2.70 -11.41 -1.99
C LEU A 71 -2.85 -10.27 -0.98
N ALA A 72 -3.75 -10.41 0.00
CA ALA A 72 -3.92 -9.42 1.08
C ALA A 72 -2.67 -9.30 1.96
N GLU A 73 -2.00 -10.42 2.26
CA GLU A 73 -0.71 -10.37 2.96
C GLU A 73 0.37 -9.67 2.14
N PHE A 74 0.42 -9.95 0.84
CA PHE A 74 1.33 -9.28 -0.07
C PHE A 74 1.07 -7.77 -0.11
N GLU A 75 -0.19 -7.36 -0.26
CA GLU A 75 -0.61 -5.96 -0.25
C GLU A 75 -0.15 -5.25 1.03
N ARG A 76 -0.43 -5.84 2.20
CA ARG A 76 -0.04 -5.28 3.49
C ARG A 76 1.48 -5.10 3.64
N LEU A 77 2.27 -6.06 3.16
CA LEU A 77 3.73 -5.96 3.19
C LEU A 77 4.25 -4.86 2.25
N GLU A 78 3.66 -4.73 1.08
CA GLU A 78 4.01 -3.68 0.12
C GLU A 78 3.56 -2.30 0.60
N GLU A 79 2.38 -2.20 1.20
CA GLU A 79 1.88 -0.97 1.83
C GLU A 79 2.80 -0.52 2.98
N ALA A 80 3.20 -1.42 3.86
CA ALA A 80 4.12 -1.09 4.94
C ALA A 80 5.46 -0.51 4.43
N ARG A 81 5.99 -1.06 3.33
CA ARG A 81 7.19 -0.53 2.68
C ARG A 81 6.96 0.86 2.08
N LEU A 82 5.83 1.03 1.41
CA LEU A 82 5.46 2.31 0.79
C LEU A 82 5.26 3.38 1.85
N VAL A 83 4.55 3.08 2.92
CA VAL A 83 4.30 3.97 4.07
C VAL A 83 5.62 4.41 4.71
N ALA A 84 6.54 3.48 4.97
CA ALA A 84 7.85 3.80 5.55
C ALA A 84 8.67 4.75 4.65
N GLN A 85 8.62 4.54 3.33
CA GLN A 85 9.30 5.40 2.37
C GLN A 85 8.62 6.77 2.28
N LEU A 86 7.28 6.81 2.19
CA LEU A 86 6.52 8.05 2.11
C LEU A 86 6.71 8.90 3.36
N ALA A 87 6.61 8.32 4.56
CA ALA A 87 6.83 9.05 5.82
C ALA A 87 8.22 9.71 5.85
N LYS A 88 9.25 8.97 5.44
CA LYS A 88 10.61 9.52 5.34
C LYS A 88 10.71 10.67 4.33
N SER A 89 10.10 10.51 3.15
CA SER A 89 10.12 11.53 2.11
C SER A 89 9.35 12.78 2.52
N VAL A 90 8.17 12.63 3.13
CA VAL A 90 7.36 13.76 3.63
C VAL A 90 8.12 14.53 4.71
N ALA A 91 8.77 13.85 5.67
CA ALA A 91 9.58 14.52 6.69
C ALA A 91 10.77 15.31 6.08
N GLN A 92 11.38 14.77 5.02
CA GLN A 92 12.44 15.49 4.29
C GLN A 92 11.91 16.71 3.52
N LEU A 93 10.72 16.59 2.94
CA LEU A 93 10.04 17.71 2.26
C LEU A 93 9.74 18.83 3.26
N GLU A 94 9.23 18.51 4.44
CA GLU A 94 8.98 19.51 5.50
C GLU A 94 10.24 20.25 5.92
N ALA A 95 11.34 19.53 6.09
CA ALA A 95 12.61 20.14 6.47
C ALA A 95 13.19 21.06 5.38
N ARG A 96 12.82 20.83 4.11
CA ARG A 96 13.32 21.59 2.94
C ARG A 96 12.40 22.74 2.54
N CYS A 97 11.09 22.57 2.68
CA CYS A 97 10.12 23.60 2.39
C CYS A 97 10.17 24.64 3.52
N GLY A 98 10.75 25.78 3.25
CA GLY A 98 10.75 26.96 4.13
C GLY A 98 9.33 27.43 4.50
N PRO A 99 9.17 28.63 5.10
CA PRO A 99 7.85 29.21 5.35
C PRO A 99 7.04 29.31 4.03
N PRO A 100 5.69 29.34 4.12
CA PRO A 100 4.83 29.37 2.94
C PRO A 100 5.26 30.47 1.96
N SER A 101 5.50 30.08 0.70
CA SER A 101 5.76 31.03 -0.37
C SER A 101 4.47 31.34 -1.14
N SER A 102 4.39 32.51 -1.73
CA SER A 102 3.25 32.93 -2.56
C SER A 102 3.13 32.17 -3.89
N SER A 103 3.96 31.17 -4.12
CA SER A 103 4.13 30.47 -5.40
C SER A 103 3.20 29.28 -5.63
N GLY A 104 2.27 28.98 -4.70
CA GLY A 104 1.31 27.89 -4.84
C GLY A 104 1.62 26.68 -3.95
N PRO A 105 0.92 25.53 -4.12
CA PRO A 105 0.94 24.39 -3.23
C PRO A 105 2.21 23.52 -3.42
N GLU A 106 3.40 24.05 -3.10
CA GLU A 106 4.68 23.37 -3.32
C GLU A 106 4.83 22.10 -2.48
N PHE A 107 4.53 22.18 -1.18
CA PHE A 107 4.64 21.05 -0.27
C PHE A 107 3.64 19.95 -0.63
N LEU A 108 2.36 20.30 -0.82
CA LEU A 108 1.33 19.34 -1.19
C LEU A 108 1.64 18.68 -2.54
N THR A 109 2.01 19.48 -3.53
CA THR A 109 2.40 18.99 -4.85
C THR A 109 3.53 17.97 -4.75
N ALA A 110 4.57 18.27 -3.98
CA ALA A 110 5.70 17.37 -3.79
C ALA A 110 5.30 16.08 -3.05
N ALA A 111 4.45 16.17 -2.03
CA ALA A 111 3.97 15.01 -1.27
C ALA A 111 3.10 14.09 -2.14
N LEU A 112 2.16 14.62 -2.91
CA LEU A 112 1.32 13.83 -3.81
C LEU A 112 2.13 13.21 -4.96
N ASN A 113 3.07 13.95 -5.56
CA ASN A 113 3.98 13.41 -6.56
C ASN A 113 4.83 12.26 -6.03
N GLU A 114 5.22 12.32 -4.75
CA GLU A 114 5.97 11.24 -4.13
C GLU A 114 5.14 9.96 -4.02
N VAL A 115 3.84 10.05 -3.72
CA VAL A 115 2.93 8.88 -3.75
C VAL A 115 2.86 8.28 -5.14
N VAL A 116 2.67 9.11 -6.17
CA VAL A 116 2.64 8.65 -7.58
C VAL A 116 3.95 7.95 -7.94
N ARG A 117 5.09 8.54 -7.57
CA ARG A 117 6.43 7.97 -7.81
C ARG A 117 6.60 6.61 -7.12
N LEU A 118 6.20 6.50 -5.85
CA LEU A 118 6.34 5.27 -5.06
C LEU A 118 5.43 4.16 -5.58
N LEU A 119 4.18 4.44 -5.92
CA LEU A 119 3.26 3.46 -6.50
C LEU A 119 3.73 3.01 -7.89
N THR A 120 4.21 3.91 -8.73
CA THR A 120 4.77 3.57 -10.03
C THR A 120 6.05 2.73 -9.89
N ALA A 121 6.88 3.01 -8.88
CA ALA A 121 8.06 2.20 -8.58
C ALA A 121 7.69 0.80 -8.06
N MET A 122 6.64 0.70 -7.23
CA MET A 122 6.08 -0.56 -6.78
C MET A 122 5.59 -1.39 -7.97
N GLU A 123 4.79 -0.82 -8.88
CA GLU A 123 4.32 -1.52 -10.07
C GLU A 123 5.47 -2.12 -10.90
N ARG A 124 6.53 -1.33 -11.13
CA ARG A 124 7.72 -1.83 -11.87
C ARG A 124 8.40 -3.01 -11.16
N ARG A 125 8.44 -3.00 -9.82
CA ARG A 125 9.08 -4.03 -9.00
C ARG A 125 8.24 -5.31 -8.93
N VAL A 126 6.93 -5.18 -8.70
CA VAL A 126 6.04 -6.35 -8.51
C VAL A 126 5.52 -6.91 -9.83
N GLY A 127 5.54 -6.11 -10.90
CA GLY A 127 5.01 -6.42 -12.22
C GLY A 127 3.54 -6.05 -12.37
N LYS A 128 3.16 -5.70 -13.60
CA LYS A 128 1.83 -5.15 -13.94
C LYS A 128 0.67 -6.05 -13.50
N THR A 129 0.78 -7.37 -13.75
CA THR A 129 -0.30 -8.31 -13.42
C THR A 129 -0.58 -8.32 -11.91
N LEU A 130 0.45 -8.54 -11.08
CA LEU A 130 0.27 -8.64 -9.64
C LEU A 130 -0.13 -7.27 -9.03
N PHE A 131 0.41 -6.17 -9.56
CA PHE A 131 0.03 -4.82 -9.13
C PHE A 131 -1.45 -4.53 -9.38
N ARG A 132 -1.97 -4.89 -10.55
CA ARG A 132 -3.40 -4.75 -10.87
C ARG A 132 -4.29 -5.61 -9.98
N GLU A 133 -3.90 -6.86 -9.74
CA GLU A 133 -4.62 -7.76 -8.84
C GLU A 133 -4.67 -7.22 -7.40
N MET A 134 -3.57 -6.66 -6.93
CA MET A 134 -3.48 -6.01 -5.62
C MET A 134 -4.41 -4.81 -5.52
N LEU A 135 -4.38 -3.89 -6.49
CA LEU A 135 -5.30 -2.75 -6.53
C LEU A 135 -6.76 -3.20 -6.67
N GLY A 136 -7.03 -4.24 -7.46
CA GLY A 136 -8.37 -4.81 -7.60
C GLY A 136 -8.91 -5.41 -6.30
N LEU A 137 -8.03 -6.04 -5.50
CA LEU A 137 -8.40 -6.57 -4.19
C LEU A 137 -8.79 -5.45 -3.22
N HIS A 138 -8.15 -4.28 -3.32
CA HIS A 138 -8.45 -3.11 -2.49
C HIS A 138 -9.91 -2.67 -2.55
N PHE A 139 -10.54 -2.81 -3.72
CA PHE A 139 -11.94 -2.48 -3.96
C PHE A 139 -12.87 -3.71 -3.91
N SER A 140 -12.33 -4.90 -3.59
CA SER A 140 -13.11 -6.13 -3.62
C SER A 140 -13.89 -6.35 -2.34
N PRO A 141 -15.20 -6.70 -2.42
CA PRO A 141 -15.98 -7.12 -1.27
C PRO A 141 -15.49 -8.46 -0.67
N ARG A 142 -14.62 -9.18 -1.39
CA ARG A 142 -14.00 -10.44 -0.93
C ARG A 142 -12.66 -10.24 -0.26
N ARG A 143 -12.27 -8.99 0.01
CA ARG A 143 -11.02 -8.70 0.69
C ARG A 143 -11.04 -9.33 2.09
N PRO A 144 -10.07 -10.21 2.44
CA PRO A 144 -9.88 -10.69 3.80
C PRO A 144 -9.54 -9.49 4.71
N ASP A 145 -9.91 -9.56 5.98
CA ASP A 145 -9.57 -8.57 7.01
C ASP A 145 -10.37 -7.25 6.98
N VAL A 146 -11.35 -7.09 6.09
CA VAL A 146 -12.27 -5.95 6.12
C VAL A 146 -13.59 -6.38 6.75
N LEU A 147 -13.89 -5.81 7.92
CA LEU A 147 -15.20 -5.99 8.55
C LEU A 147 -16.27 -5.24 7.73
N PRO A 148 -17.45 -5.84 7.50
CA PRO A 148 -18.55 -5.14 6.84
C PRO A 148 -18.90 -3.84 7.59
N GLY A 149 -18.94 -2.71 6.87
CA GLY A 149 -19.25 -1.39 7.44
C GLY A 149 -18.09 -0.66 8.11
N ALA A 150 -16.87 -1.24 8.15
CA ALA A 150 -15.68 -0.49 8.55
C ALA A 150 -15.35 0.58 7.50
N ASP A 151 -14.93 1.77 7.95
CA ASP A 151 -14.35 2.77 7.06
C ASP A 151 -13.04 2.20 6.50
N GLN A 152 -13.10 1.73 5.27
CA GLN A 152 -11.98 1.08 4.59
C GLN A 152 -10.75 1.98 4.54
N TRP A 153 -10.94 3.31 4.50
CA TRP A 153 -9.87 4.28 4.29
C TRP A 153 -9.16 4.66 5.59
N ALA A 154 -9.90 4.73 6.71
CA ALA A 154 -9.32 5.04 8.01
C ALA A 154 -8.34 3.95 8.52
N ALA A 155 -8.48 2.72 8.01
CA ALA A 155 -7.62 1.60 8.38
C ALA A 155 -6.26 1.58 7.65
N TYR A 156 -6.05 2.47 6.66
CA TYR A 156 -4.82 2.48 5.86
C TYR A 156 -3.81 3.52 6.34
N PRO A 157 -2.60 3.11 6.74
CA PRO A 157 -1.56 4.03 7.21
C PRO A 157 -1.16 5.09 6.17
N ILE A 158 -1.25 4.79 4.87
CA ILE A 158 -1.00 5.78 3.81
C ILE A 158 -2.00 6.93 3.86
N MET A 159 -3.27 6.64 4.21
CA MET A 159 -4.30 7.68 4.34
C MET A 159 -3.99 8.64 5.48
N THR A 160 -3.49 8.13 6.60
CA THR A 160 -3.07 8.99 7.73
C THR A 160 -2.02 10.00 7.28
N ILE A 161 -0.98 9.54 6.58
CA ILE A 161 0.09 10.43 6.08
C ILE A 161 -0.46 11.48 5.11
N LEU A 162 -1.37 11.09 4.21
CA LEU A 162 -1.96 12.02 3.24
C LEU A 162 -2.89 13.03 3.88
N VAL A 163 -3.73 12.62 4.82
CA VAL A 163 -4.60 13.53 5.58
C VAL A 163 -3.76 14.56 6.33
N GLU A 164 -2.69 14.12 7.00
CA GLU A 164 -1.76 15.01 7.66
C GLU A 164 -1.06 15.95 6.67
N ALA A 165 -0.64 15.46 5.49
CA ALA A 165 0.00 16.29 4.48
C ALA A 165 -0.95 17.39 3.96
N VAL A 166 -2.23 17.08 3.71
CA VAL A 166 -3.24 18.08 3.33
C VAL A 166 -3.48 19.07 4.47
N GLY A 167 -3.55 18.60 5.71
CA GLY A 167 -3.69 19.46 6.90
C GLY A 167 -2.55 20.47 7.01
N ARG A 168 -1.31 20.00 6.87
CA ARG A 168 -0.11 20.87 6.88
C ARG A 168 -0.09 21.86 5.71
N ALA A 169 -0.49 21.43 4.51
CA ALA A 169 -0.61 22.32 3.35
C ALA A 169 -1.64 23.43 3.60
N ARG A 170 -2.74 23.11 4.31
CA ARG A 170 -3.73 24.10 4.73
C ARG A 170 -3.16 25.10 5.77
N GLU A 171 -2.43 24.62 6.77
CA GLU A 171 -1.75 25.48 7.76
C GLU A 171 -0.71 26.41 7.11
N ARG A 172 -0.11 25.93 6.02
CA ARG A 172 0.85 26.69 5.20
C ARG A 172 0.18 27.67 4.23
N GLY A 173 -1.15 27.67 4.13
CA GLY A 173 -1.89 28.51 3.18
C GLY A 173 -1.77 28.07 1.72
N GLU A 174 -1.27 26.89 1.45
CA GLU A 174 -1.17 26.31 0.09
C GLU A 174 -2.52 25.83 -0.43
N VAL A 175 -3.42 25.49 0.48
CA VAL A 175 -4.76 24.96 0.22
C VAL A 175 -5.80 25.87 0.86
N TYR A 176 -6.97 26.05 0.23
CA TYR A 176 -8.00 26.89 0.80
C TYR A 176 -8.49 26.38 2.16
N ALA A 177 -8.85 27.32 3.06
CA ALA A 177 -9.13 26.99 4.47
C ALA A 177 -10.26 25.97 4.70
N GLY A 178 -11.23 25.91 3.79
CA GLY A 178 -12.36 24.96 3.84
C GLY A 178 -12.09 23.59 3.22
N ALA A 179 -10.86 23.31 2.73
CA ALA A 179 -10.56 22.01 2.17
C ALA A 179 -10.61 20.92 3.24
N ASP A 180 -11.45 19.92 3.03
CA ASP A 180 -11.51 18.74 3.88
C ASP A 180 -10.33 17.82 3.56
N ALA A 181 -9.48 17.59 4.57
CA ALA A 181 -8.25 16.83 4.38
C ALA A 181 -8.53 15.35 4.07
N LEU A 182 -9.54 14.75 4.73
CA LEU A 182 -9.90 13.36 4.51
C LEU A 182 -10.48 13.16 3.11
N HIS A 183 -11.47 13.97 2.72
CA HIS A 183 -12.06 13.87 1.38
C HIS A 183 -11.04 14.13 0.27
N THR A 184 -10.13 15.10 0.46
CA THR A 184 -9.05 15.37 -0.50
C THR A 184 -8.14 14.17 -0.66
N ALA A 185 -7.69 13.57 0.44
CA ALA A 185 -6.84 12.38 0.43
C ALA A 185 -7.55 11.17 -0.20
N GLN A 186 -8.83 10.95 0.13
CA GLN A 186 -9.65 9.89 -0.43
C GLN A 186 -9.82 10.05 -1.95
N LEU A 187 -10.21 11.25 -2.41
CA LEU A 187 -10.40 11.54 -3.84
C LEU A 187 -9.09 11.34 -4.61
N PHE A 188 -7.97 11.80 -4.04
CA PHE A 188 -6.66 11.58 -4.65
C PHE A 188 -6.33 10.08 -4.75
N MET A 189 -6.45 9.31 -3.68
CA MET A 189 -6.08 7.89 -3.70
C MET A 189 -6.98 7.06 -4.60
N VAL A 190 -8.31 7.25 -4.53
CA VAL A 190 -9.27 6.54 -5.40
C VAL A 190 -8.99 6.88 -6.87
N GLY A 191 -8.85 8.17 -7.16
CA GLY A 191 -8.56 8.62 -8.53
C GLY A 191 -7.22 8.09 -9.03
N LEU A 192 -6.17 8.12 -8.22
CA LEU A 192 -4.86 7.59 -8.58
C LEU A 192 -4.92 6.08 -8.87
N TYR A 193 -5.56 5.29 -8.02
CA TYR A 193 -5.72 3.86 -8.25
C TYR A 193 -6.51 3.59 -9.54
N ALA A 194 -7.60 4.32 -9.77
CA ALA A 194 -8.38 4.21 -10.99
C ALA A 194 -7.54 4.55 -12.24
N MET A 195 -6.75 5.63 -12.19
CA MET A 195 -5.85 6.01 -13.29
C MET A 195 -4.76 4.96 -13.53
N LEU A 196 -4.16 4.42 -12.48
CA LEU A 196 -3.14 3.38 -12.59
C LEU A 196 -3.70 2.09 -13.21
N ILE A 197 -4.92 1.68 -12.83
CA ILE A 197 -5.61 0.50 -13.40
C ILE A 197 -5.99 0.76 -14.86
N ALA A 198 -6.67 1.88 -15.14
CA ALA A 198 -7.19 2.17 -16.46
C ALA A 198 -6.08 2.41 -17.50
N SER A 199 -4.96 2.99 -17.10
CA SER A 199 -3.84 3.32 -18.00
C SER A 199 -2.77 2.24 -18.10
N HIS A 200 -2.95 1.09 -17.45
CA HIS A 200 -1.86 0.12 -17.30
C HIS A 200 -1.37 -0.48 -18.65
N GLU A 201 -2.25 -0.58 -19.65
CA GLU A 201 -1.92 -1.04 -21.00
C GLU A 201 -1.42 0.09 -21.93
N TYR A 202 -1.52 1.35 -21.51
CA TYR A 202 -1.14 2.47 -22.37
C TYR A 202 0.38 2.62 -22.50
N PRO A 203 0.85 3.19 -23.61
CA PRO A 203 2.25 3.58 -23.77
C PRO A 203 2.70 4.51 -22.64
N LYS A 204 3.99 4.40 -22.25
CA LYS A 204 4.55 5.15 -21.11
C LYS A 204 4.28 6.67 -21.18
N ALA A 205 4.40 7.25 -22.37
CA ALA A 205 4.19 8.71 -22.57
C ALA A 205 2.74 9.10 -22.31
N MET A 206 1.76 8.37 -22.86
CA MET A 206 0.34 8.61 -22.64
C MET A 206 -0.04 8.43 -21.17
N ARG A 207 0.53 7.43 -20.52
CA ARG A 207 0.30 7.19 -19.10
C ARG A 207 0.82 8.31 -18.22
N ALA A 208 2.01 8.86 -18.54
CA ALA A 208 2.56 10.01 -17.84
C ALA A 208 1.61 11.22 -17.99
N GLU A 209 1.16 11.52 -19.19
CA GLU A 209 0.22 12.62 -19.47
C GLU A 209 -1.09 12.48 -18.68
N ILE A 210 -1.66 11.27 -18.60
CA ILE A 210 -2.87 10.98 -17.80
C ILE A 210 -2.65 11.32 -16.33
N LEU A 211 -1.52 10.86 -15.77
CA LEU A 211 -1.19 11.11 -14.36
C LEU A 211 -0.92 12.60 -14.11
N ASP A 212 -0.22 13.29 -15.00
CA ASP A 212 0.06 14.72 -14.90
C ASP A 212 -1.24 15.54 -14.94
N ASN A 213 -2.16 15.22 -15.86
CA ASN A 213 -3.48 15.85 -15.96
C ASN A 213 -4.34 15.59 -14.71
N PHE A 214 -4.32 14.37 -14.19
CA PHE A 214 -4.99 14.03 -12.94
C PHE A 214 -4.44 14.85 -11.77
N MET A 215 -3.12 14.90 -11.61
CA MET A 215 -2.45 15.68 -10.58
C MET A 215 -2.80 17.16 -10.66
N ALA A 216 -2.71 17.75 -11.85
CA ALA A 216 -3.08 19.15 -12.09
C ALA A 216 -4.55 19.45 -11.75
N THR A 217 -5.44 18.48 -11.96
CA THR A 217 -6.88 18.64 -11.64
C THR A 217 -7.12 18.61 -10.13
N ILE A 218 -6.51 17.68 -9.41
CA ILE A 218 -6.60 17.59 -7.95
C ILE A 218 -6.05 18.88 -7.31
N LEU A 219 -4.84 19.29 -7.70
CA LEU A 219 -4.20 20.47 -7.13
C LEU A 219 -4.99 21.77 -7.38
N ARG A 220 -5.51 21.97 -8.60
CA ARG A 220 -6.39 23.12 -8.90
C ARG A 220 -7.68 23.12 -8.07
N GLY A 221 -8.21 21.93 -7.75
CA GLY A 221 -9.43 21.78 -6.94
C GLY A 221 -9.26 22.21 -5.49
N VAL A 222 -8.04 22.19 -4.96
CA VAL A 222 -7.75 22.48 -3.55
C VAL A 222 -6.87 23.73 -3.34
N GLN A 223 -6.36 24.34 -4.40
CA GLN A 223 -5.47 25.50 -4.32
C GLN A 223 -6.16 26.71 -3.66
N ALA A 224 -5.46 27.39 -2.77
CA ALA A 224 -5.88 28.70 -2.24
C ALA A 224 -6.02 29.71 -3.38
N ARG A 225 -7.07 30.51 -3.33
CA ARG A 225 -7.34 31.59 -4.30
C ARG A 225 -6.85 32.91 -3.77
#